data_71e43dea4e31083fbfb3fe3d43c8ecaf
#
_entry.id   71e43dea4e31083fbfb3fe3d43c8ecaf
#
_cell.length_a   1.000
_cell.length_b   1.000
_cell.length_c   1.000
_cell.angle_alpha   90.00
_cell.angle_beta   90.00
_cell.angle_gamma   90.00
#
_symmetry.space_group_name_H-M   'P 1'
#
loop_
_entity.id
_entity.type
_entity.pdbx_description
1 polymer ?
#
loop_
_entity_poly.entity_id
_entity_poly.type
_entity_poly.pdbx_seq_one_letter_code
_entity_poly.pdbx_strand_id
1 'polypeptide(L)'
;MVSRRLLLGALGVGLAAPALAWAEGDNPVATPSVLSRKGRRTRRALKTQATDKAELDKALAQVKPLEDPNAVEPAEVHPPAVSPDEALGRLKQGNAIFSRGGASIALPTTARIAELAQGQRPFAVIVGCSDSRTGPELIFDCNLGELFVVRVAGSTVSQEGLGSIVYAVEHLGAPLVVVLGHTKCGAVGAAVDVVTKHADLHGALLNMVLPILPAVTEAQDKHPADLQDAAIRQNVRDVAARLKVADGTLAEKLSEGRLKIVSATYDLATGVVAFDA
;
A
#
# COMPACT_ATOMS: atom_id res chain seq x y z
N MET A 1 -73.27 -1.98 -32.02
CA MET A 1 -73.47 -0.52 -32.02
C MET A 1 -72.23 0.18 -31.50
N VAL A 2 -71.70 1.05 -32.34
CA VAL A 2 -70.82 2.22 -32.10
C VAL A 2 -69.47 1.99 -31.50
N SER A 3 -68.48 2.08 -32.39
CA SER A 3 -67.09 2.42 -32.34
C SER A 3 -66.79 3.67 -31.51
N ARG A 4 -65.63 3.69 -30.84
CA ARG A 4 -64.74 4.86 -30.82
C ARG A 4 -63.27 4.44 -30.55
N ARG A 5 -62.45 4.62 -31.58
CA ARG A 5 -60.99 4.68 -31.51
C ARG A 5 -60.57 5.94 -30.77
N LEU A 6 -59.61 5.84 -29.90
CA LEU A 6 -58.75 6.96 -29.49
C LEU A 6 -57.32 6.52 -29.53
N LEU A 7 -56.55 7.09 -30.45
CA LEU A 7 -55.10 7.12 -30.49
C LEU A 7 -54.59 7.95 -29.30
N LEU A 8 -53.60 7.44 -28.58
CA LEU A 8 -52.74 8.23 -27.77
C LEU A 8 -51.30 7.80 -28.03
N GLY A 9 -50.53 8.76 -28.56
CA GLY A 9 -49.16 8.59 -28.99
C GLY A 9 -48.22 8.37 -27.81
N ALA A 10 -47.25 7.50 -28.02
CA ALA A 10 -46.13 7.27 -27.16
C ALA A 10 -45.11 8.42 -27.30
N LEU A 11 -45.00 9.27 -26.29
CA LEU A 11 -43.86 10.16 -26.11
C LEU A 11 -42.79 9.39 -25.32
N GLY A 12 -41.79 8.88 -26.03
CA GLY A 12 -40.57 8.36 -25.46
C GLY A 12 -39.71 9.49 -24.93
N VAL A 13 -39.66 9.63 -23.60
CA VAL A 13 -38.66 10.48 -22.96
C VAL A 13 -37.43 9.62 -22.75
N GLY A 14 -36.48 9.74 -23.65
CA GLY A 14 -35.13 9.21 -23.46
C GLY A 14 -34.40 10.03 -22.40
N LEU A 15 -34.21 9.45 -21.24
CA LEU A 15 -33.24 10.00 -20.24
C LEU A 15 -31.83 9.67 -20.71
N ALA A 16 -31.23 10.64 -21.41
CA ALA A 16 -29.80 10.63 -21.65
C ALA A 16 -29.11 10.98 -20.33
N ALA A 17 -28.32 10.05 -19.80
CA ALA A 17 -27.38 10.33 -18.72
C ALA A 17 -26.32 11.32 -19.22
N PRO A 18 -25.98 12.37 -18.47
CA PRO A 18 -24.89 13.24 -18.85
C PRO A 18 -23.57 12.49 -18.74
N ALA A 19 -22.91 12.29 -19.87
CA ALA A 19 -21.49 11.98 -19.92
C ALA A 19 -20.75 13.17 -19.29
N LEU A 20 -20.09 12.95 -18.18
CA LEU A 20 -19.13 13.87 -17.61
C LEU A 20 -17.94 13.96 -18.59
N ALA A 21 -18.01 14.91 -19.52
CA ALA A 21 -16.88 15.34 -20.30
C ALA A 21 -15.88 16.01 -19.34
N TRP A 22 -14.74 15.37 -19.14
CA TRP A 22 -13.57 16.04 -18.58
C TRP A 22 -13.17 17.11 -19.59
N ALA A 23 -13.30 18.37 -19.20
CA ALA A 23 -12.82 19.47 -20.01
C ALA A 23 -11.30 19.30 -20.19
N GLU A 24 -10.89 19.10 -21.44
CA GLU A 24 -9.51 19.28 -21.86
C GLU A 24 -9.18 20.77 -21.67
N GLY A 25 -8.52 21.05 -20.56
CA GLY A 25 -7.88 22.33 -20.33
C GLY A 25 -6.61 22.37 -21.17
N ASP A 26 -6.63 23.07 -22.27
CA ASP A 26 -5.45 23.46 -23.01
C ASP A 26 -4.51 24.25 -22.09
N ASN A 27 -3.54 23.58 -21.54
CA ASN A 27 -2.39 24.20 -20.92
C ASN A 27 -1.22 24.05 -21.92
N PRO A 28 -0.81 25.12 -22.61
CA PRO A 28 0.33 25.03 -23.51
C PRO A 28 1.60 24.94 -22.69
N VAL A 29 1.99 23.71 -22.36
CA VAL A 29 3.36 23.44 -21.94
C VAL A 29 4.23 23.69 -23.17
N ALA A 30 4.87 24.85 -23.18
CA ALA A 30 5.87 25.21 -24.17
C ALA A 30 6.94 24.11 -24.21
N THR A 31 6.93 23.33 -25.27
CA THR A 31 8.04 22.45 -25.61
C THR A 31 9.26 23.31 -25.92
N PRO A 32 10.38 23.19 -25.20
CA PRO A 32 11.61 23.84 -25.63
C PRO A 32 12.09 23.12 -26.90
N SER A 33 12.13 23.82 -28.02
CA SER A 33 12.76 23.37 -29.25
C SER A 33 14.24 23.10 -28.99
N VAL A 34 14.57 21.85 -28.81
CA VAL A 34 15.97 21.37 -28.73
C VAL A 34 16.43 21.05 -30.14
N LEU A 35 16.92 22.06 -30.84
CA LEU A 35 17.86 21.83 -31.94
C LEU A 35 18.93 22.90 -31.93
N SER A 36 20.16 22.37 -31.84
CA SER A 36 21.40 23.01 -32.22
C SER A 36 22.06 24.01 -31.24
N ARG A 37 22.80 23.44 -30.29
CA ARG A 37 24.19 23.91 -30.02
C ARG A 37 24.99 22.75 -29.39
N LYS A 38 25.65 22.01 -30.27
CA LYS A 38 26.52 20.88 -29.95
C LYS A 38 27.73 21.27 -29.10
N GLY A 39 28.02 20.49 -28.10
CA GLY A 39 29.39 20.06 -27.84
C GLY A 39 30.18 20.78 -26.74
N ARG A 40 29.73 21.93 -26.18
CA ARG A 40 30.52 22.60 -25.11
C ARG A 40 29.83 22.71 -23.73
N ARG A 41 28.56 22.40 -23.63
CA ARG A 41 27.83 22.47 -22.36
C ARG A 41 27.94 21.19 -21.50
N THR A 42 28.14 20.02 -22.13
CA THR A 42 28.21 18.75 -21.39
C THR A 42 29.47 18.60 -20.50
N ARG A 43 30.63 19.12 -20.95
CA ARG A 43 31.86 19.09 -20.12
C ARG A 43 31.79 20.07 -18.94
N ARG A 44 31.06 21.19 -19.03
CA ARG A 44 30.91 22.13 -17.94
C ARG A 44 29.87 21.66 -16.94
N ALA A 45 28.77 21.03 -17.38
CA ALA A 45 27.76 20.43 -16.50
C ALA A 45 28.33 19.25 -15.69
N LEU A 46 29.16 18.38 -16.33
CA LEU A 46 29.81 17.28 -15.63
C LEU A 46 30.90 17.74 -14.64
N LYS A 47 31.59 18.87 -14.93
CA LYS A 47 32.51 19.48 -13.95
C LYS A 47 31.77 20.12 -12.79
N THR A 48 30.59 20.74 -13.02
CA THR A 48 29.77 21.34 -11.96
C THR A 48 29.23 20.27 -11.02
N GLN A 49 28.76 19.12 -11.55
CA GLN A 49 28.31 18.01 -10.72
C GLN A 49 29.43 17.35 -9.89
N ALA A 50 30.66 17.31 -10.43
CA ALA A 50 31.79 16.78 -9.69
C ALA A 50 32.29 17.75 -8.59
N THR A 51 32.20 19.07 -8.84
CA THR A 51 32.52 20.09 -7.84
C THR A 51 31.45 20.14 -6.75
N ASP A 52 30.21 20.06 -7.10
CA ASP A 52 29.08 20.05 -6.15
C ASP A 52 29.13 18.82 -5.22
N LYS A 53 29.54 17.67 -5.74
CA LYS A 53 29.71 16.47 -4.92
C LYS A 53 30.87 16.60 -3.91
N ALA A 54 32.00 17.10 -4.35
CA ALA A 54 33.15 17.28 -3.48
C ALA A 54 32.93 18.39 -2.43
N GLU A 55 32.19 19.46 -2.79
CA GLU A 55 31.73 20.48 -1.85
C GLU A 55 30.69 19.93 -0.89
N LEU A 56 29.76 19.11 -1.36
CA LEU A 56 28.78 18.44 -0.52
C LEU A 56 29.45 17.47 0.48
N ASP A 57 30.35 16.62 0.00
CA ASP A 57 31.10 15.70 0.86
C ASP A 57 31.96 16.46 1.91
N LYS A 58 32.55 17.60 1.51
CA LYS A 58 33.28 18.47 2.41
C LYS A 58 32.37 19.21 3.40
N ALA A 59 31.18 19.62 2.97
CA ALA A 59 30.18 20.22 3.85
C ALA A 59 29.64 19.18 4.84
N LEU A 60 29.35 17.96 4.38
CA LEU A 60 28.90 16.86 5.23
C LEU A 60 29.95 16.44 6.26
N ALA A 61 31.23 16.47 5.89
CA ALA A 61 32.34 16.20 6.83
C ALA A 61 32.55 17.29 7.89
N GLN A 62 31.99 18.49 7.68
CA GLN A 62 32.05 19.62 8.62
C GLN A 62 30.77 19.74 9.47
N VAL A 63 29.71 19.00 9.12
CA VAL A 63 28.54 18.90 9.98
C VAL A 63 28.91 18.10 11.20
N LYS A 64 29.24 18.80 12.30
CA LYS A 64 29.23 18.18 13.62
C LYS A 64 27.85 17.53 13.76
N PRO A 65 27.76 16.27 14.24
CA PRO A 65 26.51 15.74 14.68
C PRO A 65 25.87 16.82 15.55
N LEU A 66 24.68 17.29 15.16
CA LEU A 66 23.85 18.11 16.04
C LEU A 66 23.67 17.25 17.28
N GLU A 67 24.37 17.66 18.36
CA GLU A 67 23.97 17.22 19.70
C GLU A 67 22.58 17.83 19.89
N ASP A 68 21.56 17.11 19.41
CA ASP A 68 20.18 17.46 19.65
C ASP A 68 19.95 17.29 21.15
N PRO A 69 19.73 18.38 21.93
CA PRO A 69 19.38 18.26 23.34
C PRO A 69 18.07 17.48 23.56
N ASN A 70 17.33 17.19 22.47
CA ASN A 70 16.20 16.29 22.42
C ASN A 70 16.51 15.04 21.60
N ALA A 71 17.81 14.69 21.40
CA ALA A 71 18.15 13.41 20.80
C ALA A 71 17.41 12.35 21.58
N VAL A 72 16.31 11.87 21.02
CA VAL A 72 15.62 10.68 21.50
C VAL A 72 16.67 9.58 21.36
N GLU A 73 17.16 9.08 22.48
CA GLU A 73 17.99 7.88 22.48
C GLU A 73 17.33 6.85 21.60
N PRO A 74 18.08 6.04 20.81
CA PRO A 74 17.49 5.03 19.96
C PRO A 74 16.49 4.27 20.82
N ALA A 75 15.23 4.33 20.41
CA ALA A 75 14.10 3.81 21.19
C ALA A 75 14.49 2.43 21.71
N GLU A 76 14.42 2.23 23.03
CA GLU A 76 14.75 0.94 23.63
C GLU A 76 14.03 -0.15 22.84
N VAL A 77 14.77 -1.19 22.42
CA VAL A 77 14.20 -2.33 21.70
C VAL A 77 13.18 -2.97 22.62
N HIS A 78 11.92 -2.68 22.41
CA HIS A 78 10.86 -3.24 23.23
C HIS A 78 10.63 -4.69 22.85
N PRO A 79 10.67 -5.63 23.79
CA PRO A 79 10.24 -6.99 23.51
C PRO A 79 8.77 -6.98 23.07
N PRO A 80 8.35 -7.90 22.18
CA PRO A 80 6.97 -7.93 21.73
C PRO A 80 6.02 -8.06 22.92
N ALA A 81 4.94 -7.25 22.91
CA ALA A 81 3.94 -7.27 23.98
C ALA A 81 3.13 -8.56 23.98
N VAL A 82 3.08 -9.26 22.83
CA VAL A 82 2.33 -10.51 22.62
C VAL A 82 3.12 -11.41 21.67
N SER A 83 2.80 -12.70 21.64
CA SER A 83 3.37 -13.64 20.68
C SER A 83 2.83 -13.39 19.26
N PRO A 84 3.55 -13.85 18.21
CA PRO A 84 3.05 -13.75 16.83
C PRO A 84 1.69 -14.41 16.61
N ASP A 85 1.44 -15.55 17.29
CA ASP A 85 0.17 -16.28 17.18
C ASP A 85 -0.96 -15.58 17.90
N GLU A 86 -0.70 -14.98 19.05
CA GLU A 86 -1.67 -14.15 19.75
C GLU A 86 -2.03 -12.90 18.94
N ALA A 87 -1.05 -12.23 18.34
CA ALA A 87 -1.28 -11.09 17.45
C ALA A 87 -2.18 -11.48 16.27
N LEU A 88 -1.91 -12.62 15.64
CA LEU A 88 -2.75 -13.13 14.55
C LEU A 88 -4.16 -13.48 15.03
N GLY A 89 -4.27 -14.06 16.23
CA GLY A 89 -5.55 -14.37 16.87
C GLY A 89 -6.40 -13.12 17.10
N ARG A 90 -5.80 -12.01 17.58
CA ARG A 90 -6.46 -10.72 17.77
C ARG A 90 -7.01 -10.17 16.45
N LEU A 91 -6.21 -10.19 15.37
CA LEU A 91 -6.69 -9.73 14.06
C LEU A 91 -7.86 -10.57 13.54
N LYS A 92 -7.79 -11.90 13.68
CA LYS A 92 -8.89 -12.79 13.28
C LYS A 92 -10.16 -12.51 14.08
N GLN A 93 -10.04 -12.28 15.38
CA GLN A 93 -11.18 -11.96 16.23
C GLN A 93 -11.79 -10.60 15.87
N GLY A 94 -10.96 -9.57 15.71
CA GLY A 94 -11.41 -8.23 15.30
C GLY A 94 -12.13 -8.25 13.95
N ASN A 95 -11.58 -8.95 12.95
CA ASN A 95 -12.25 -9.10 11.67
C ASN A 95 -13.57 -9.87 11.77
N ALA A 96 -13.66 -10.87 12.64
CA ALA A 96 -14.91 -11.58 12.88
C ALA A 96 -15.98 -10.68 13.54
N ILE A 97 -15.61 -9.67 14.30
CA ILE A 97 -16.53 -8.64 14.82
C ILE A 97 -16.96 -7.73 13.68
N PHE A 98 -16.01 -7.15 12.95
CA PHE A 98 -16.26 -6.24 11.83
C PHE A 98 -17.16 -6.86 10.76
N SER A 99 -16.86 -8.07 10.29
CA SER A 99 -17.60 -8.73 9.21
C SER A 99 -19.05 -9.07 9.54
N ARG A 100 -19.42 -9.05 10.83
CA ARG A 100 -20.80 -9.21 11.30
C ARG A 100 -21.51 -7.88 11.54
N GLY A 101 -20.90 -6.76 11.13
CA GLY A 101 -21.43 -5.41 11.37
C GLY A 101 -21.26 -4.91 12.80
N GLY A 102 -20.40 -5.56 13.60
CA GLY A 102 -19.99 -5.10 14.90
C GLY A 102 -18.79 -4.15 14.83
N ALA A 103 -18.57 -3.40 15.90
CA ALA A 103 -17.34 -2.67 16.16
C ALA A 103 -17.17 -2.50 17.66
N SER A 104 -15.98 -2.74 18.17
CA SER A 104 -15.59 -2.44 19.55
C SER A 104 -14.64 -1.24 19.63
N ILE A 105 -14.17 -0.74 18.49
CA ILE A 105 -13.34 0.46 18.43
C ILE A 105 -14.11 1.68 18.89
N ALA A 106 -13.49 2.42 19.82
CA ALA A 106 -14.02 3.69 20.30
C ALA A 106 -13.19 4.86 19.76
N LEU A 107 -13.81 6.03 19.66
CA LEU A 107 -13.04 7.24 19.42
C LEU A 107 -12.01 7.42 20.55
N PRO A 108 -10.75 7.74 20.22
CA PRO A 108 -9.73 7.88 21.22
C PRO A 108 -10.05 9.04 22.17
N THR A 109 -9.95 8.79 23.46
CA THR A 109 -10.08 9.84 24.48
C THR A 109 -8.84 10.75 24.47
N THR A 110 -8.97 11.97 25.02
CA THR A 110 -7.80 12.85 25.21
C THR A 110 -6.71 12.21 26.07
N ALA A 111 -7.07 11.39 27.05
CA ALA A 111 -6.13 10.63 27.86
C ALA A 111 -5.35 9.61 27.00
N ARG A 112 -6.05 8.87 26.11
CA ARG A 112 -5.39 7.92 25.20
C ARG A 112 -4.48 8.62 24.21
N ILE A 113 -4.88 9.77 23.68
CA ILE A 113 -4.03 10.59 22.80
C ILE A 113 -2.76 11.03 23.52
N ALA A 114 -2.87 11.51 24.76
CA ALA A 114 -1.73 11.93 25.58
C ALA A 114 -0.80 10.77 25.92
N GLU A 115 -1.34 9.57 26.20
CA GLU A 115 -0.56 8.36 26.41
C GLU A 115 0.26 7.99 25.16
N LEU A 116 -0.40 7.96 23.99
CA LEU A 116 0.23 7.62 22.72
C LEU A 116 1.27 8.67 22.26
N ALA A 117 1.18 9.90 22.74
CA ALA A 117 2.21 10.92 22.50
C ALA A 117 3.56 10.58 23.15
N GLN A 118 3.58 9.71 24.16
CA GLN A 118 4.78 9.26 24.84
C GLN A 118 5.44 8.04 24.14
N GLY A 119 4.72 7.36 23.25
CA GLY A 119 5.22 6.21 22.51
C GLY A 119 4.11 5.36 21.92
N GLN A 120 4.51 4.42 21.07
CA GLN A 120 3.60 3.47 20.43
C GLN A 120 4.12 2.04 20.58
N ARG A 121 3.20 1.08 20.66
CA ARG A 121 3.54 -0.35 20.75
C ARG A 121 2.54 -1.18 19.95
N PRO A 122 2.61 -1.10 18.62
CA PRO A 122 1.71 -1.85 17.75
C PRO A 122 1.97 -3.35 17.90
N PHE A 123 0.89 -4.15 17.94
CA PHE A 123 1.03 -5.61 18.00
C PHE A 123 1.11 -6.26 16.61
N ALA A 124 0.86 -5.51 15.53
CA ALA A 124 0.98 -6.00 14.16
C ALA A 124 1.30 -4.87 13.19
N VAL A 125 2.01 -5.24 12.12
CA VAL A 125 2.22 -4.42 10.92
C VAL A 125 1.24 -4.90 9.85
N ILE A 126 0.48 -3.97 9.26
CA ILE A 126 -0.38 -4.26 8.10
C ILE A 126 0.21 -3.60 6.86
N VAL A 127 0.63 -4.42 5.91
CA VAL A 127 1.02 -3.98 4.56
C VAL A 127 -0.20 -4.08 3.66
N GLY A 128 -0.87 -2.97 3.40
CA GLY A 128 -2.16 -2.94 2.73
C GLY A 128 -2.20 -2.08 1.47
N CYS A 129 -3.35 -2.11 0.80
CA CYS A 129 -3.62 -1.23 -0.32
C CYS A 129 -4.03 0.18 0.15
N SER A 130 -3.72 1.20 -0.68
CA SER A 130 -4.20 2.57 -0.47
C SER A 130 -5.70 2.74 -0.77
N ASP A 131 -6.40 1.70 -1.21
CA ASP A 131 -7.84 1.71 -1.50
C ASP A 131 -8.63 2.22 -0.29
N SER A 132 -9.50 3.21 -0.50
CA SER A 132 -10.23 3.89 0.58
C SER A 132 -11.18 2.98 1.37
N ARG A 133 -11.51 1.80 0.83
CA ARG A 133 -12.40 0.80 1.43
C ARG A 133 -11.68 -0.18 2.34
N THR A 134 -10.34 -0.05 2.47
CA THR A 134 -9.49 -1.01 3.18
C THR A 134 -8.74 -0.37 4.34
N GLY A 135 -9.45 0.32 5.23
CA GLY A 135 -8.86 0.87 6.48
C GLY A 135 -8.55 -0.25 7.47
N PRO A 136 -7.26 -0.58 7.73
CA PRO A 136 -6.93 -1.75 8.53
C PRO A 136 -7.47 -1.72 9.95
N GLU A 137 -7.46 -0.55 10.59
CA GLU A 137 -7.97 -0.39 11.95
C GLU A 137 -9.45 -0.78 12.03
N LEU A 138 -10.25 -0.37 11.02
CA LEU A 138 -11.67 -0.72 10.96
C LEU A 138 -11.87 -2.22 10.68
N ILE A 139 -11.15 -2.76 9.69
CA ILE A 139 -11.27 -4.17 9.26
C ILE A 139 -10.92 -5.14 10.39
N PHE A 140 -9.96 -4.76 11.24
CA PHE A 140 -9.48 -5.59 12.34
C PHE A 140 -9.99 -5.15 13.72
N ASP A 141 -10.92 -4.20 13.75
CA ASP A 141 -11.52 -3.69 14.99
C ASP A 141 -10.46 -3.26 16.02
N CYS A 142 -9.44 -2.53 15.54
CA CYS A 142 -8.30 -2.09 16.33
C CYS A 142 -8.36 -0.60 16.64
N ASN A 143 -7.90 -0.22 17.81
CA ASN A 143 -7.84 1.17 18.27
C ASN A 143 -6.57 1.88 17.77
N LEU A 144 -6.54 3.21 17.94
CA LEU A 144 -5.37 4.03 17.63
C LEU A 144 -4.15 3.54 18.40
N GLY A 145 -3.03 3.32 17.66
CA GLY A 145 -1.75 2.89 18.19
C GLY A 145 -1.56 1.37 18.29
N GLU A 146 -2.57 0.57 17.93
CA GLU A 146 -2.49 -0.89 17.99
C GLU A 146 -1.92 -1.53 16.73
N LEU A 147 -2.04 -0.85 15.58
CA LEU A 147 -1.47 -1.30 14.30
C LEU A 147 -0.43 -0.32 13.78
N PHE A 148 0.61 -0.84 13.13
CA PHE A 148 1.53 -0.08 12.30
C PHE A 148 1.17 -0.32 10.84
N VAL A 149 0.86 0.74 10.08
CA VAL A 149 0.24 0.60 8.77
C VAL A 149 1.13 1.15 7.66
N VAL A 150 1.46 0.29 6.69
CA VAL A 150 2.18 0.64 5.45
C VAL A 150 1.25 0.40 4.28
N ARG A 151 0.90 1.46 3.51
CA ARG A 151 -0.11 1.35 2.44
C ARG A 151 0.40 1.89 1.11
N VAL A 152 0.39 1.02 0.12
CA VAL A 152 0.67 1.35 -1.29
C VAL A 152 -0.36 0.65 -2.18
N ALA A 153 -0.78 1.27 -3.27
CA ALA A 153 -1.72 0.67 -4.21
C ALA A 153 -1.23 -0.72 -4.67
N GLY A 154 -2.10 -1.73 -4.54
CA GLY A 154 -1.75 -3.13 -4.83
C GLY A 154 -0.99 -3.84 -3.71
N SER A 155 -0.88 -3.25 -2.51
CA SER A 155 -0.20 -3.85 -1.34
C SER A 155 1.26 -4.25 -1.63
N THR A 156 1.96 -3.47 -2.47
CA THR A 156 3.38 -3.65 -2.78
C THR A 156 4.26 -2.97 -1.72
N VAL A 157 5.55 -3.31 -1.70
CA VAL A 157 6.52 -2.74 -0.74
C VAL A 157 7.69 -2.13 -1.50
N SER A 158 7.90 -0.83 -1.31
CA SER A 158 9.09 -0.08 -1.73
C SER A 158 10.20 -0.18 -0.67
N GLN A 159 11.37 0.39 -0.96
CA GLN A 159 12.47 0.43 0.02
C GLN A 159 12.10 1.21 1.29
N GLU A 160 11.36 2.32 1.15
CA GLU A 160 10.89 3.12 2.28
C GLU A 160 9.84 2.35 3.09
N GLY A 161 8.99 1.60 2.39
CA GLY A 161 8.02 0.69 3.02
C GLY A 161 8.72 -0.43 3.78
N LEU A 162 9.77 -1.04 3.21
CA LEU A 162 10.58 -2.06 3.88
C LEU A 162 11.25 -1.48 5.13
N GLY A 163 11.88 -0.30 5.02
CA GLY A 163 12.49 0.37 6.18
C GLY A 163 11.47 0.63 7.30
N SER A 164 10.24 1.02 6.94
CA SER A 164 9.16 1.22 7.91
C SER A 164 8.73 -0.09 8.61
N ILE A 165 8.68 -1.20 7.86
CA ILE A 165 8.38 -2.53 8.42
C ILE A 165 9.47 -2.98 9.38
N VAL A 166 10.75 -2.84 8.97
CA VAL A 166 11.91 -3.19 9.80
C VAL A 166 11.90 -2.37 11.09
N TYR A 167 11.67 -1.06 10.99
CA TYR A 167 11.54 -0.18 12.16
C TYR A 167 10.46 -0.67 13.14
N ALA A 168 9.28 -1.01 12.64
CA ALA A 168 8.20 -1.49 13.49
C ALA A 168 8.52 -2.83 14.17
N VAL A 169 9.20 -3.74 13.45
CA VAL A 169 9.58 -5.07 13.98
C VAL A 169 10.75 -4.95 14.97
N GLU A 170 11.77 -4.16 14.63
CA GLU A 170 13.00 -4.07 15.42
C GLU A 170 12.85 -3.17 16.64
N HIS A 171 12.37 -1.94 16.43
CA HIS A 171 12.32 -0.92 17.48
C HIS A 171 11.01 -0.90 18.26
N LEU A 172 9.87 -1.14 17.59
CA LEU A 172 8.57 -1.14 18.27
C LEU A 172 8.15 -2.54 18.76
N GLY A 173 8.89 -3.59 18.38
CA GLY A 173 8.64 -4.95 18.82
C GLY A 173 7.36 -5.58 18.22
N ALA A 174 6.92 -5.15 17.04
CA ALA A 174 5.75 -5.73 16.37
C ALA A 174 6.03 -7.19 15.95
N PRO A 175 5.34 -8.20 16.51
CA PRO A 175 5.67 -9.61 16.28
C PRO A 175 5.01 -10.20 15.03
N LEU A 176 4.17 -9.45 14.33
CA LEU A 176 3.39 -9.93 13.18
C LEU A 176 3.41 -8.92 12.05
N VAL A 177 3.65 -9.41 10.83
CA VAL A 177 3.43 -8.65 9.58
C VAL A 177 2.37 -9.38 8.76
N VAL A 178 1.32 -8.66 8.36
CA VAL A 178 0.27 -9.17 7.47
C VAL A 178 0.31 -8.41 6.15
N VAL A 179 0.53 -9.11 5.05
CA VAL A 179 0.35 -8.55 3.70
C VAL A 179 -1.10 -8.76 3.30
N LEU A 180 -1.86 -7.66 3.31
CA LEU A 180 -3.31 -7.65 3.10
C LEU A 180 -3.66 -7.15 1.71
N GLY A 181 -4.09 -8.06 0.84
CA GLY A 181 -4.77 -7.73 -0.41
C GLY A 181 -6.27 -7.58 -0.23
N HIS A 182 -6.96 -7.23 -1.31
CA HIS A 182 -8.43 -7.16 -1.29
C HIS A 182 -9.03 -7.46 -2.66
N THR A 183 -10.24 -8.00 -2.67
CA THR A 183 -10.97 -8.26 -3.91
C THR A 183 -11.17 -6.98 -4.72
N LYS A 184 -11.21 -7.09 -6.06
CA LYS A 184 -11.40 -5.95 -6.99
C LYS A 184 -10.37 -4.82 -6.81
N CYS A 185 -9.13 -5.16 -6.54
CA CYS A 185 -8.04 -4.19 -6.42
C CYS A 185 -7.73 -3.54 -7.78
N GLY A 186 -7.88 -2.21 -7.88
CA GLY A 186 -7.66 -1.48 -9.13
C GLY A 186 -6.23 -1.58 -9.66
N ALA A 187 -5.21 -1.57 -8.78
CA ALA A 187 -3.82 -1.69 -9.19
C ALA A 187 -3.51 -3.08 -9.78
N VAL A 188 -4.07 -4.15 -9.20
CA VAL A 188 -3.94 -5.51 -9.75
C VAL A 188 -4.75 -5.64 -11.05
N GLY A 189 -5.94 -5.01 -11.14
CA GLY A 189 -6.70 -4.96 -12.39
C GLY A 189 -5.92 -4.28 -13.52
N ALA A 190 -5.23 -3.17 -13.23
CA ALA A 190 -4.35 -2.51 -14.20
C ALA A 190 -3.19 -3.42 -14.63
N ALA A 191 -2.59 -4.18 -13.69
CA ALA A 191 -1.55 -5.16 -14.01
C ALA A 191 -2.09 -6.28 -14.92
N VAL A 192 -3.31 -6.77 -14.68
CA VAL A 192 -4.00 -7.74 -15.54
C VAL A 192 -4.18 -7.16 -16.94
N ASP A 193 -4.62 -5.92 -17.06
CA ASP A 193 -4.80 -5.26 -18.36
C ASP A 193 -3.48 -5.09 -19.14
N VAL A 194 -2.38 -4.79 -18.43
CA VAL A 194 -1.04 -4.76 -19.05
C VAL A 194 -0.66 -6.13 -19.63
N VAL A 195 -0.85 -7.20 -18.87
CA VAL A 195 -0.45 -8.56 -19.29
C VAL A 195 -1.36 -9.10 -20.39
N THR A 196 -2.69 -8.89 -20.28
CA THR A 196 -3.66 -9.56 -21.16
C THR A 196 -4.10 -8.71 -22.36
N LYS A 197 -4.08 -7.37 -22.23
CA LYS A 197 -4.57 -6.44 -23.25
C LYS A 197 -3.47 -5.52 -23.77
N HIS A 198 -2.23 -5.69 -23.29
CA HIS A 198 -1.09 -4.81 -23.61
C HIS A 198 -1.39 -3.34 -23.34
N ALA A 199 -2.12 -3.07 -22.24
CA ALA A 199 -2.47 -1.71 -21.83
C ALA A 199 -1.18 -0.90 -21.60
N ASP A 200 -1.14 0.31 -22.19
CA ASP A 200 0.01 1.19 -22.10
C ASP A 200 -0.12 2.10 -20.89
N LEU A 201 0.79 1.94 -19.94
CA LEU A 201 0.87 2.74 -18.72
C LEU A 201 2.18 3.53 -18.71
N HIS A 202 2.14 4.76 -18.21
CA HIS A 202 3.31 5.64 -18.21
C HIS A 202 3.64 6.18 -16.82
N GLY A 203 4.91 6.55 -16.65
CA GLY A 203 5.39 7.27 -15.46
C GLY A 203 5.13 6.53 -14.15
N ALA A 204 4.59 7.22 -13.17
CA ALA A 204 4.36 6.69 -11.83
C ALA A 204 3.34 5.53 -11.80
N LEU A 205 2.35 5.53 -12.69
CA LEU A 205 1.38 4.43 -12.77
C LEU A 205 2.05 3.13 -13.24
N LEU A 206 2.93 3.20 -14.24
CA LEU A 206 3.70 2.04 -14.67
C LEU A 206 4.58 1.53 -13.52
N ASN A 207 5.33 2.41 -12.86
CA ASN A 207 6.20 2.03 -11.74
C ASN A 207 5.44 1.36 -10.59
N MET A 208 4.20 1.80 -10.33
CA MET A 208 3.32 1.20 -9.33
C MET A 208 2.88 -0.21 -9.71
N VAL A 209 2.63 -0.46 -11.01
CA VAL A 209 2.10 -1.73 -11.52
C VAL A 209 3.20 -2.77 -11.76
N LEU A 210 4.40 -2.35 -12.17
CA LEU A 210 5.53 -3.24 -12.48
C LEU A 210 5.78 -4.33 -11.43
N PRO A 211 5.78 -4.06 -10.11
CA PRO A 211 6.01 -5.08 -9.09
C PRO A 211 4.92 -6.16 -9.01
N ILE A 212 3.74 -5.90 -9.61
CA ILE A 212 2.57 -6.80 -9.58
C ILE A 212 2.56 -7.75 -10.78
N LEU A 213 3.20 -7.39 -11.90
CA LEU A 213 3.16 -8.17 -13.14
C LEU A 213 3.57 -9.64 -12.96
N PRO A 214 4.63 -9.99 -12.20
CA PRO A 214 5.00 -11.39 -12.00
C PRO A 214 3.87 -12.23 -11.41
N ALA A 215 3.14 -11.69 -10.42
CA ALA A 215 2.01 -12.38 -9.80
C ALA A 215 0.84 -12.60 -10.78
N VAL A 216 0.60 -11.65 -11.70
CA VAL A 216 -0.41 -11.82 -12.75
C VAL A 216 -0.01 -12.93 -13.71
N THR A 217 1.26 -12.95 -14.18
CA THR A 217 1.76 -13.97 -15.08
C THR A 217 1.66 -15.35 -14.45
N GLU A 218 2.12 -15.51 -13.22
CA GLU A 218 2.03 -16.79 -12.49
C GLU A 218 0.57 -17.23 -12.27
N ALA A 219 -0.33 -16.29 -11.99
CA ALA A 219 -1.75 -16.61 -11.86
C ALA A 219 -2.35 -17.04 -13.20
N GLN A 220 -1.98 -16.39 -14.31
CA GLN A 220 -2.46 -16.70 -15.65
C GLN A 220 -2.09 -18.12 -16.09
N ASP A 221 -0.88 -18.56 -15.77
CA ASP A 221 -0.39 -19.91 -16.11
C ASP A 221 -1.21 -21.03 -15.46
N LYS A 222 -1.92 -20.71 -14.36
CA LYS A 222 -2.81 -21.64 -13.64
C LYS A 222 -4.22 -21.67 -14.23
N HIS A 223 -4.52 -20.87 -15.26
CA HIS A 223 -5.82 -20.79 -15.95
C HIS A 223 -7.03 -20.63 -15.00
N PRO A 224 -7.03 -19.66 -14.08
CA PRO A 224 -8.11 -19.50 -13.11
C PRO A 224 -9.39 -18.97 -13.79
N ALA A 225 -10.56 -19.24 -13.18
CA ALA A 225 -11.83 -18.70 -13.65
C ALA A 225 -11.90 -17.16 -13.50
N ASP A 226 -11.26 -16.60 -12.47
CA ASP A 226 -11.08 -15.16 -12.25
C ASP A 226 -9.58 -14.86 -12.09
N LEU A 227 -8.99 -14.33 -13.16
CA LEU A 227 -7.56 -13.99 -13.18
C LEU A 227 -7.23 -12.86 -12.20
N GLN A 228 -8.11 -11.88 -12.05
CA GLN A 228 -7.85 -10.76 -11.14
C GLN A 228 -7.83 -11.21 -9.69
N ASP A 229 -8.79 -12.02 -9.27
CA ASP A 229 -8.81 -12.57 -7.90
C ASP A 229 -7.60 -13.48 -7.64
N ALA A 230 -7.26 -14.36 -8.59
CA ALA A 230 -6.08 -15.21 -8.50
C ALA A 230 -4.77 -14.40 -8.40
N ALA A 231 -4.64 -13.33 -9.20
CA ALA A 231 -3.48 -12.45 -9.18
C ALA A 231 -3.38 -11.64 -7.86
N ILE A 232 -4.50 -11.22 -7.28
CA ILE A 232 -4.53 -10.57 -5.96
C ILE A 232 -3.94 -11.50 -4.91
N ARG A 233 -4.43 -12.75 -4.85
CA ARG A 233 -3.95 -13.75 -3.89
C ARG A 233 -2.48 -14.12 -4.12
N GLN A 234 -2.06 -14.24 -5.38
CA GLN A 234 -0.67 -14.53 -5.71
C GLN A 234 0.24 -13.37 -5.29
N ASN A 235 -0.14 -12.12 -5.61
CA ASN A 235 0.65 -10.94 -5.29
C ASN A 235 0.93 -10.80 -3.77
N VAL A 236 -0.08 -11.00 -2.91
CA VAL A 236 0.17 -10.90 -1.45
C VAL A 236 1.06 -12.02 -0.94
N ARG A 237 0.96 -13.23 -1.51
CA ARG A 237 1.88 -14.34 -1.18
C ARG A 237 3.32 -14.02 -1.59
N ASP A 238 3.50 -13.48 -2.79
CA ASP A 238 4.82 -13.10 -3.31
C ASP A 238 5.45 -11.98 -2.49
N VAL A 239 4.66 -10.97 -2.11
CA VAL A 239 5.14 -9.89 -1.23
C VAL A 239 5.52 -10.46 0.14
N ALA A 240 4.69 -11.30 0.74
CA ALA A 240 5.00 -11.95 2.02
C ALA A 240 6.25 -12.83 1.94
N ALA A 241 6.40 -13.60 0.87
CA ALA A 241 7.59 -14.43 0.63
C ALA A 241 8.86 -13.58 0.49
N ARG A 242 8.79 -12.50 -0.28
CA ARG A 242 9.92 -11.56 -0.43
C ARG A 242 10.32 -10.92 0.89
N LEU A 243 9.37 -10.48 1.70
CA LEU A 243 9.65 -9.87 3.01
C LEU A 243 10.43 -10.80 3.94
N LYS A 244 10.23 -12.12 3.85
CA LYS A 244 10.94 -13.10 4.70
C LYS A 244 12.45 -13.12 4.47
N VAL A 245 12.91 -12.63 3.31
CA VAL A 245 14.32 -12.65 2.89
C VAL A 245 14.85 -11.26 2.49
N ALA A 246 14.02 -10.22 2.58
CA ALA A 246 14.35 -8.89 2.10
C ALA A 246 15.34 -8.15 3.01
N ASP A 247 15.41 -8.53 4.28
CA ASP A 247 16.22 -7.85 5.29
C ASP A 247 16.70 -8.84 6.36
N GLY A 248 17.93 -8.65 6.84
CA GLY A 248 18.58 -9.53 7.81
C GLY A 248 17.85 -9.57 9.15
N THR A 249 17.36 -8.43 9.64
CA THR A 249 16.60 -8.32 10.89
C THR A 249 15.31 -9.13 10.83
N LEU A 250 14.56 -9.02 9.71
CA LEU A 250 13.33 -9.79 9.54
C LEU A 250 13.63 -11.30 9.50
N ALA A 251 14.67 -11.71 8.76
CA ALA A 251 15.07 -13.09 8.65
C ALA A 251 15.50 -13.68 10.01
N GLU A 252 16.27 -12.93 10.80
CA GLU A 252 16.68 -13.33 12.15
C GLU A 252 15.48 -13.56 13.07
N LYS A 253 14.59 -12.54 13.17
CA LYS A 253 13.40 -12.65 14.03
C LYS A 253 12.44 -13.74 13.62
N LEU A 254 12.32 -14.03 12.30
CA LEU A 254 11.59 -15.20 11.80
C LEU A 254 12.21 -16.50 12.27
N SER A 255 13.55 -16.64 12.17
CA SER A 255 14.27 -17.86 12.58
C SER A 255 14.17 -18.14 14.08
N GLU A 256 14.05 -17.09 14.89
CA GLU A 256 13.89 -17.15 16.34
C GLU A 256 12.42 -17.36 16.77
N GLY A 257 11.46 -17.40 15.84
CA GLY A 257 10.04 -17.50 16.14
C GLY A 257 9.44 -16.24 16.80
N ARG A 258 10.17 -15.13 16.78
CA ARG A 258 9.73 -13.83 17.34
C ARG A 258 8.94 -12.98 16.36
N LEU A 259 8.94 -13.36 15.09
CA LEU A 259 8.18 -12.72 14.02
C LEU A 259 7.42 -13.76 13.21
N LYS A 260 6.21 -13.41 12.78
CA LYS A 260 5.47 -14.14 11.76
C LYS A 260 5.12 -13.19 10.62
N ILE A 261 5.28 -13.63 9.36
CA ILE A 261 4.88 -12.89 8.16
C ILE A 261 3.88 -13.76 7.41
N VAL A 262 2.66 -13.27 7.25
CA VAL A 262 1.54 -13.97 6.60
C VAL A 262 0.92 -13.13 5.50
N SER A 263 0.26 -13.77 4.54
CA SER A 263 -0.59 -13.13 3.56
C SER A 263 -2.05 -13.31 3.89
N ALA A 264 -2.89 -12.35 3.48
CA ALA A 264 -4.33 -12.40 3.66
C ALA A 264 -5.03 -11.63 2.53
N THR A 265 -6.30 -11.94 2.32
CA THR A 265 -7.15 -11.25 1.35
C THR A 265 -8.47 -10.83 2.00
N TYR A 266 -8.77 -9.55 1.93
CA TYR A 266 -10.01 -8.94 2.38
C TYR A 266 -11.06 -8.95 1.27
N ASP A 267 -12.22 -9.46 1.55
CA ASP A 267 -13.35 -9.44 0.63
C ASP A 267 -14.21 -8.20 0.87
N LEU A 268 -14.27 -7.32 -0.14
CA LEU A 268 -14.99 -6.05 -0.07
C LEU A 268 -16.51 -6.20 0.07
N ALA A 269 -17.08 -7.35 -0.34
CA ALA A 269 -18.52 -7.56 -0.32
C ALA A 269 -19.00 -8.10 1.02
N THR A 270 -18.16 -8.90 1.68
CA THR A 270 -18.54 -9.59 2.92
C THR A 270 -17.86 -9.02 4.17
N GLY A 271 -16.80 -8.24 4.00
CA GLY A 271 -15.98 -7.75 5.11
C GLY A 271 -15.05 -8.81 5.72
N VAL A 272 -15.01 -10.01 5.17
CA VAL A 272 -14.22 -11.14 5.70
C VAL A 272 -12.77 -11.07 5.21
N VAL A 273 -11.82 -11.34 6.10
CA VAL A 273 -10.41 -11.54 5.78
C VAL A 273 -10.09 -13.03 5.83
N ALA A 274 -9.65 -13.56 4.69
CA ALA A 274 -9.10 -14.91 4.57
C ALA A 274 -7.58 -14.84 4.73
N PHE A 275 -7.05 -15.47 5.79
CA PHE A 275 -5.61 -15.61 6.00
C PHE A 275 -5.12 -16.87 5.31
N ASP A 276 -4.01 -16.78 4.57
CA ASP A 276 -3.32 -17.94 4.02
C ASP A 276 -2.65 -18.74 5.16
N ALA A 277 -2.60 -20.06 5.00
CA ALA A 277 -2.04 -20.98 5.98
C ALA A 277 -0.49 -20.91 6.03
#